data_dd3819cfe5614f7af13e0b410c33ef34
#
_entry.id   dd3819cfe5614f7af13e0b410c33ef34
#
_cell.length_a   1.000
_cell.length_b   1.000
_cell.length_c   1.000
_cell.angle_alpha   90.00
_cell.angle_beta   90.00
_cell.angle_gamma   90.00
#
_symmetry.space_group_name_H-M   'P 1'
#
loop_
_entity.id
_entity.type
_entity.pdbx_description
1 polymer ?
#
loop_
_entity_poly.entity_id
_entity_poly.type
_entity_poly.pdbx_seq_one_letter_code
_entity_poly.pdbx_strand_id
1 'polypeptide(L)'
;MREHKNFWDRNAGRYDRFMRKDREVYEKMYELIRPVVKDKTVRELATGTGLISRHIIKAAAHIEATDASVEMIAEAKRDNQSAKLHFSVQDMFRLPYADKSFDVVIVSNALHIVPQPEKALAEIHRVLKDDGVLIAPTFTHAGNSFSGKVRAFFMKLAGFPLHSKWTSEEYLRFLRQNGWAVRKSVVLKASFPLTYAECEKTEV
;
A
#
# COMPACT_ATOMS: atom_id res chain seq x y z
N MET A 1 -5.24 -16.62 -5.95
CA MET A 1 -5.41 -16.09 -4.58
C MET A 1 -4.79 -16.97 -3.50
N ARG A 2 -4.99 -18.31 -3.44
CA ARG A 2 -4.38 -19.19 -2.40
C ARG A 2 -2.84 -19.19 -2.39
N GLU A 3 -2.17 -19.18 -3.53
CA GLU A 3 -0.69 -19.23 -3.60
C GLU A 3 -0.02 -17.96 -3.06
N HIS A 4 -0.59 -16.78 -3.33
CA HIS A 4 -0.07 -15.50 -2.83
C HIS A 4 -0.21 -15.38 -1.32
N LYS A 5 -1.34 -15.81 -0.76
CA LYS A 5 -1.57 -15.86 0.68
C LYS A 5 -0.49 -16.71 1.38
N ASN A 6 -0.17 -17.88 0.83
CA ASN A 6 0.86 -18.77 1.37
C ASN A 6 2.28 -18.15 1.35
N PHE A 7 2.59 -17.27 0.40
CA PHE A 7 3.89 -16.58 0.37
C PHE A 7 4.01 -15.59 1.53
N TRP A 8 3.00 -14.75 1.72
CA TRP A 8 2.99 -13.72 2.76
C TRP A 8 2.91 -14.33 4.15
N ASP A 9 2.09 -15.34 4.36
CA ASP A 9 2.00 -16.07 5.64
C ASP A 9 3.37 -16.64 6.05
N ARG A 10 4.13 -17.25 5.13
CA ARG A 10 5.46 -17.81 5.44
C ARG A 10 6.55 -16.77 5.70
N ASN A 11 6.38 -15.54 5.25
CA ASN A 11 7.40 -14.50 5.35
C ASN A 11 7.07 -13.40 6.36
N ALA A 12 5.92 -13.43 7.04
CA ALA A 12 5.47 -12.40 7.96
C ALA A 12 6.52 -12.04 9.03
N GLY A 13 7.07 -13.02 9.76
CA GLY A 13 8.07 -12.79 10.80
C GLY A 13 9.43 -12.29 10.31
N ARG A 14 9.69 -12.26 8.99
CA ARG A 14 10.94 -11.76 8.39
C ARG A 14 10.75 -10.45 7.62
N TYR A 15 9.50 -10.05 7.40
CA TYR A 15 9.15 -8.92 6.55
C TYR A 15 9.78 -7.61 7.02
N ASP A 16 9.66 -7.27 8.29
CA ASP A 16 10.22 -6.04 8.85
C ASP A 16 11.75 -5.99 8.74
N ARG A 17 12.43 -7.14 8.88
CA ARG A 17 13.88 -7.22 8.67
C ARG A 17 14.25 -6.94 7.22
N PHE A 18 13.47 -7.42 6.27
CA PHE A 18 13.67 -7.14 4.85
C PHE A 18 13.49 -5.66 4.55
N MET A 19 12.46 -5.02 5.12
CA MET A 19 12.15 -3.60 4.90
C MET A 19 13.15 -2.63 5.55
N ARG A 20 13.94 -3.06 6.54
CA ARG A 20 14.96 -2.21 7.19
C ARG A 20 16.00 -1.63 6.24
N LYS A 21 16.25 -2.26 5.10
CA LYS A 21 17.21 -1.77 4.09
C LYS A 21 16.79 -0.43 3.49
N ASP A 22 15.50 -0.18 3.42
CA ASP A 22 14.91 1.03 2.84
C ASP A 22 14.33 1.98 3.90
N ARG A 23 14.78 1.86 5.17
CA ARG A 23 14.26 2.62 6.32
C ARG A 23 14.21 4.12 6.06
N GLU A 24 15.28 4.71 5.53
CA GLU A 24 15.32 6.16 5.25
C GLU A 24 14.25 6.60 4.25
N VAL A 25 13.97 5.75 3.27
CA VAL A 25 12.94 6.00 2.26
C VAL A 25 11.55 5.94 2.89
N TYR A 26 11.33 4.96 3.78
CA TYR A 26 10.08 4.84 4.51
C TYR A 26 9.86 6.02 5.47
N GLU A 27 10.89 6.52 6.16
CA GLU A 27 10.77 7.74 6.98
C GLU A 27 10.31 8.94 6.13
N LYS A 28 10.93 9.16 4.95
CA LYS A 28 10.48 10.20 4.01
C LYS A 28 9.02 9.99 3.55
N MET A 29 8.64 8.75 3.31
CA MET A 29 7.26 8.42 2.96
C MET A 29 6.30 8.73 4.12
N TYR A 30 6.66 8.42 5.37
CA TYR A 30 5.84 8.78 6.54
C TYR A 30 5.72 10.29 6.71
N GLU A 31 6.78 11.06 6.44
CA GLU A 31 6.74 12.53 6.45
C GLU A 31 5.74 13.07 5.43
N LEU A 32 5.65 12.44 4.25
CA LEU A 32 4.65 12.82 3.24
C LEU A 32 3.22 12.44 3.67
N ILE A 33 3.03 11.29 4.32
CA ILE A 33 1.72 10.77 4.72
C ILE A 33 1.14 11.54 5.92
N ARG A 34 1.94 11.84 6.95
CA ARG A 34 1.45 12.42 8.23
C ARG A 34 0.57 13.65 8.08
N PRO A 35 0.91 14.64 7.23
CA PRO A 35 0.03 15.81 7.03
C PRO A 35 -1.32 15.47 6.43
N VAL A 36 -1.37 14.46 5.53
CA VAL A 36 -2.59 14.05 4.82
C VAL A 36 -3.55 13.32 5.75
N VAL A 37 -3.03 12.51 6.68
CA VAL A 37 -3.84 11.71 7.63
C VAL A 37 -4.14 12.43 8.93
N LYS A 38 -3.68 13.67 9.10
CA LYS A 38 -3.85 14.42 10.35
C LYS A 38 -5.33 14.59 10.68
N ASP A 39 -5.73 14.06 11.85
CA ASP A 39 -7.10 14.11 12.39
C ASP A 39 -8.15 13.45 11.48
N LYS A 40 -7.72 12.48 10.64
CA LYS A 40 -8.56 11.78 9.66
C LYS A 40 -8.85 10.35 10.07
N THR A 41 -9.98 9.81 9.58
CA THR A 41 -10.28 8.38 9.60
C THR A 41 -9.64 7.71 8.39
N VAL A 42 -8.70 6.82 8.68
CA VAL A 42 -7.82 6.21 7.67
C VAL A 42 -8.14 4.74 7.49
N ARG A 43 -8.13 4.28 6.26
CA ARG A 43 -8.13 2.89 5.88
C ARG A 43 -6.77 2.50 5.28
N GLU A 44 -6.09 1.52 5.83
CA GLU A 44 -4.90 0.94 5.18
C GLU A 44 -5.21 -0.48 4.68
N LEU A 45 -4.97 -0.71 3.40
CA LEU A 45 -5.14 -2.00 2.71
C LEU A 45 -3.79 -2.65 2.48
N ALA A 46 -3.73 -3.98 2.59
CA ALA A 46 -2.50 -4.77 2.51
C ALA A 46 -1.42 -4.22 3.46
N THR A 47 -1.81 -3.99 4.73
CA THR A 47 -0.97 -3.35 5.75
C THR A 47 0.26 -4.18 6.11
N GLY A 48 0.30 -5.48 5.76
CA GLY A 48 1.33 -6.41 6.18
C GLY A 48 1.43 -6.46 7.72
N THR A 49 2.63 -6.23 8.22
CA THR A 49 2.92 -6.19 9.66
C THR A 49 2.51 -4.88 10.35
N GLY A 50 1.82 -3.97 9.64
CA GLY A 50 1.38 -2.68 10.18
C GLY A 50 2.47 -1.61 10.24
N LEU A 51 3.49 -1.72 9.40
CA LEU A 51 4.66 -0.83 9.45
C LEU A 51 4.27 0.65 9.22
N ILE A 52 3.42 0.95 8.24
CA ILE A 52 2.98 2.33 7.97
C ILE A 52 2.02 2.80 9.06
N SER A 53 0.95 2.04 9.35
CA SER A 53 -0.05 2.40 10.35
C SER A 53 0.56 2.78 11.69
N ARG A 54 1.54 2.01 12.18
CA ARG A 54 2.23 2.28 13.46
C ARG A 54 2.99 3.60 13.46
N HIS A 55 3.55 4.02 12.31
CA HIS A 55 4.32 5.27 12.20
C HIS A 55 3.45 6.51 12.01
N ILE A 56 2.20 6.34 11.58
CA ILE A 56 1.30 7.46 11.29
C ILE A 56 0.15 7.61 12.29
N ILE A 57 -0.11 6.59 13.15
CA ILE A 57 -1.27 6.58 14.06
C ILE A 57 -1.33 7.79 15.00
N LYS A 58 -0.19 8.36 15.37
CA LYS A 58 -0.16 9.56 16.22
C LYS A 58 -0.78 10.77 15.54
N ALA A 59 -0.74 10.83 14.21
CA ALA A 59 -1.34 11.92 13.44
C ALA A 59 -2.82 11.67 13.12
N ALA A 60 -3.21 10.41 12.90
CA ALA A 60 -4.58 10.06 12.52
C ALA A 60 -5.55 10.09 13.70
N ALA A 61 -6.83 10.32 13.41
CA ALA A 61 -7.92 10.16 14.40
C ALA A 61 -8.16 8.68 14.69
N HIS A 62 -8.19 7.84 13.62
CA HIS A 62 -8.43 6.42 13.71
C HIS A 62 -7.86 5.72 12.45
N ILE A 63 -7.35 4.50 12.60
CA ILE A 63 -6.88 3.67 11.48
C ILE A 63 -7.50 2.28 11.55
N GLU A 64 -8.17 1.88 10.47
CA GLU A 64 -8.55 0.51 10.17
C GLU A 64 -7.53 -0.09 9.18
N ALA A 65 -6.65 -0.96 9.66
CA ALA A 65 -5.57 -1.57 8.88
C ALA A 65 -5.85 -3.05 8.61
N THR A 66 -5.75 -3.47 7.35
CA THR A 66 -6.11 -4.84 6.99
C THR A 66 -5.14 -5.48 6.03
N ASP A 67 -5.07 -6.80 6.13
CA ASP A 67 -4.35 -7.66 5.20
C ASP A 67 -5.15 -8.93 4.94
N ALA A 68 -4.91 -9.58 3.83
CA ALA A 68 -5.51 -10.89 3.52
C ALA A 68 -4.79 -12.05 4.25
N SER A 69 -3.56 -11.83 4.71
CA SER A 69 -2.73 -12.80 5.44
C SER A 69 -3.05 -12.76 6.93
N VAL A 70 -3.41 -13.93 7.47
CA VAL A 70 -3.66 -14.11 8.91
C VAL A 70 -2.38 -13.89 9.70
N GLU A 71 -1.24 -14.37 9.19
CA GLU A 71 0.06 -14.27 9.85
C GLU A 71 0.58 -12.84 9.87
N MET A 72 0.38 -12.07 8.78
CA MET A 72 0.71 -10.64 8.77
C MET A 72 -0.08 -9.87 9.83
N ILE A 73 -1.38 -10.12 9.94
CA ILE A 73 -2.22 -9.49 10.96
C ILE A 73 -1.86 -9.94 12.38
N ALA A 74 -1.45 -11.19 12.57
CA ALA A 74 -0.95 -11.67 13.86
C ALA A 74 0.32 -10.90 14.28
N GLU A 75 1.29 -10.73 13.36
CA GLU A 75 2.47 -9.90 13.61
C GLU A 75 2.11 -8.43 13.86
N ALA A 76 1.17 -7.88 13.06
CA ALA A 76 0.71 -6.51 13.22
C ALA A 76 0.08 -6.25 14.61
N LYS A 77 -0.64 -7.21 15.16
CA LYS A 77 -1.28 -7.10 16.48
C LYS A 77 -0.32 -7.25 17.66
N ARG A 78 0.80 -7.96 17.48
CA ARG A 78 1.71 -8.37 18.58
C ARG A 78 2.12 -7.21 19.48
N ASP A 79 2.49 -6.07 18.88
CA ASP A 79 3.03 -4.91 19.60
C ASP A 79 2.11 -3.67 19.51
N ASN A 80 0.86 -3.85 19.08
CA ASN A 80 -0.07 -2.73 18.99
C ASN A 80 -0.65 -2.38 20.36
N GLN A 81 -0.35 -1.17 20.84
CA GLN A 81 -0.86 -0.62 22.09
C GLN A 81 -1.86 0.54 21.89
N SER A 82 -2.11 0.93 20.63
CA SER A 82 -2.99 2.06 20.33
C SER A 82 -4.44 1.64 20.20
N ALA A 83 -5.32 2.21 21.02
CA ALA A 83 -6.76 2.04 20.87
C ALA A 83 -7.34 2.65 19.58
N LYS A 84 -6.58 3.49 18.89
CA LYS A 84 -6.98 4.14 17.63
C LYS A 84 -6.59 3.32 16.38
N LEU A 85 -5.85 2.21 16.56
CA LEU A 85 -5.33 1.40 15.46
C LEU A 85 -5.87 -0.02 15.56
N HIS A 86 -6.71 -0.40 14.61
CA HIS A 86 -7.31 -1.72 14.56
C HIS A 86 -6.75 -2.52 13.39
N PHE A 87 -6.38 -3.77 13.65
CA PHE A 87 -5.92 -4.70 12.64
C PHE A 87 -6.93 -5.84 12.45
N SER A 88 -7.30 -6.13 11.19
CA SER A 88 -8.19 -7.24 10.87
C SER A 88 -7.85 -7.92 9.54
N VAL A 89 -8.21 -9.19 9.42
CA VAL A 89 -8.04 -9.95 8.17
C VAL A 89 -9.20 -9.65 7.25
N GLN A 90 -8.93 -9.05 6.07
CA GLN A 90 -9.97 -8.72 5.10
C GLN A 90 -9.43 -8.79 3.67
N ASP A 91 -10.34 -8.99 2.72
CA ASP A 91 -10.06 -8.94 1.30
C ASP A 91 -10.26 -7.51 0.76
N MET A 92 -9.22 -6.95 0.13
CA MET A 92 -9.26 -5.59 -0.44
C MET A 92 -10.23 -5.45 -1.62
N PHE A 93 -10.68 -6.56 -2.20
CA PHE A 93 -11.64 -6.55 -3.32
C PHE A 93 -13.10 -6.52 -2.86
N ARG A 94 -13.34 -6.70 -1.56
CA ARG A 94 -14.67 -6.67 -0.96
C ARG A 94 -14.60 -6.23 0.50
N LEU A 95 -14.71 -4.93 0.71
CA LEU A 95 -14.58 -4.32 2.03
C LEU A 95 -15.94 -4.26 2.75
N PRO A 96 -16.04 -4.68 4.02
CA PRO A 96 -17.28 -4.68 4.78
C PRO A 96 -17.64 -3.30 5.36
N TYR A 97 -17.46 -2.25 4.56
CA TYR A 97 -17.74 -0.87 4.96
C TYR A 97 -18.74 -0.24 4.00
N ALA A 98 -19.53 0.71 4.52
CA ALA A 98 -20.41 1.53 3.71
C ALA A 98 -19.61 2.39 2.72
N ASP A 99 -20.27 2.88 1.69
CA ASP A 99 -19.72 3.86 0.78
C ASP A 99 -19.30 5.12 1.54
N LYS A 100 -18.24 5.78 1.09
CA LYS A 100 -17.79 7.07 1.63
C LYS A 100 -17.51 7.05 3.14
N SER A 101 -16.93 5.96 3.66
CA SER A 101 -16.65 5.78 5.08
C SER A 101 -15.35 6.40 5.56
N PHE A 102 -14.37 6.60 4.67
CA PHE A 102 -13.01 7.00 5.03
C PHE A 102 -12.58 8.32 4.39
N ASP A 103 -11.86 9.12 5.16
CA ASP A 103 -11.25 10.36 4.65
C ASP A 103 -10.00 10.09 3.82
N VAL A 104 -9.24 9.05 4.19
CA VAL A 104 -8.01 8.65 3.52
C VAL A 104 -7.97 7.13 3.37
N VAL A 105 -7.60 6.65 2.19
CA VAL A 105 -7.25 5.25 1.96
C VAL A 105 -5.79 5.15 1.57
N ILE A 106 -5.05 4.24 2.22
CA ILE A 106 -3.65 3.93 1.91
C ILE A 106 -3.57 2.52 1.33
N VAL A 107 -2.90 2.37 0.21
CA VAL A 107 -2.56 1.08 -0.38
C VAL A 107 -1.10 1.09 -0.82
N SER A 108 -0.21 0.54 0.02
CA SER A 108 1.23 0.58 -0.22
C SER A 108 1.77 -0.76 -0.70
N ASN A 109 2.55 -0.73 -1.78
CA ASN A 109 3.24 -1.90 -2.33
C ASN A 109 2.32 -3.11 -2.59
N ALA A 110 1.05 -2.88 -2.89
CA ALA A 110 0.06 -3.93 -3.12
C ALA A 110 -0.45 -3.99 -4.56
N LEU A 111 -0.72 -2.86 -5.20
CA LEU A 111 -1.36 -2.85 -6.53
C LEU A 111 -0.55 -3.59 -7.60
N HIS A 112 0.79 -3.62 -7.51
CA HIS A 112 1.64 -4.34 -8.46
C HIS A 112 1.71 -5.86 -8.23
N ILE A 113 1.22 -6.35 -7.08
CA ILE A 113 1.25 -7.77 -6.71
C ILE A 113 -0.13 -8.43 -6.71
N VAL A 114 -1.21 -7.68 -6.87
CA VAL A 114 -2.55 -8.25 -6.97
C VAL A 114 -2.95 -8.52 -8.43
N PRO A 115 -3.77 -9.54 -8.69
CA PRO A 115 -4.11 -9.94 -10.07
C PRO A 115 -5.06 -8.97 -10.78
N GLN A 116 -5.83 -8.17 -10.04
CA GLN A 116 -6.87 -7.27 -10.57
C GLN A 116 -6.80 -5.92 -9.83
N PRO A 117 -5.74 -5.13 -10.03
CA PRO A 117 -5.55 -3.87 -9.30
C PRO A 117 -6.65 -2.83 -9.59
N GLU A 118 -7.27 -2.87 -10.78
CA GLU A 118 -8.43 -2.03 -11.14
C GLU A 118 -9.65 -2.29 -10.25
N LYS A 119 -9.89 -3.54 -9.85
CA LYS A 119 -10.98 -3.88 -8.93
C LYS A 119 -10.70 -3.38 -7.51
N ALA A 120 -9.44 -3.45 -7.07
CA ALA A 120 -9.05 -2.86 -5.80
C ALA A 120 -9.26 -1.34 -5.82
N LEU A 121 -8.88 -0.65 -6.90
CA LEU A 121 -9.11 0.78 -7.06
C LEU A 121 -10.59 1.15 -7.09
N ALA A 122 -11.47 0.34 -7.71
CA ALA A 122 -12.92 0.54 -7.70
C ALA A 122 -13.50 0.41 -6.28
N GLU A 123 -13.06 -0.58 -5.50
CA GLU A 123 -13.51 -0.75 -4.12
C GLU A 123 -12.97 0.35 -3.20
N ILE A 124 -11.74 0.81 -3.41
CA ILE A 124 -11.19 1.99 -2.74
C ILE A 124 -12.03 3.23 -3.06
N HIS A 125 -12.38 3.41 -4.33
CA HIS A 125 -13.22 4.53 -4.77
C HIS A 125 -14.59 4.52 -4.06
N ARG A 126 -15.19 3.36 -3.87
CA ARG A 126 -16.48 3.20 -3.18
C ARG A 126 -16.40 3.64 -1.71
N VAL A 127 -15.40 3.16 -0.96
CA VAL A 127 -15.30 3.41 0.48
C VAL A 127 -14.69 4.77 0.84
N LEU A 128 -13.98 5.43 -0.09
CA LEU A 128 -13.41 6.74 0.09
C LEU A 128 -14.49 7.82 -0.05
N LYS A 129 -14.48 8.85 0.80
CA LYS A 129 -15.33 10.05 0.68
C LYS A 129 -15.08 10.77 -0.65
N ASP A 130 -15.99 11.65 -1.07
CA ASP A 130 -15.85 12.37 -2.34
C ASP A 130 -14.64 13.31 -2.33
N ASP A 131 -14.39 13.98 -1.21
CA ASP A 131 -13.22 14.83 -0.95
C ASP A 131 -12.04 14.07 -0.33
N GLY A 132 -12.12 12.74 -0.31
CA GLY A 132 -11.14 11.86 0.29
C GLY A 132 -9.87 11.71 -0.57
N VAL A 133 -8.80 11.25 0.07
CA VAL A 133 -7.49 11.10 -0.54
C VAL A 133 -7.06 9.64 -0.60
N LEU A 134 -6.67 9.17 -1.77
CA LEU A 134 -5.95 7.92 -1.95
C LEU A 134 -4.44 8.18 -1.89
N ILE A 135 -3.74 7.47 -1.00
CA ILE A 135 -2.28 7.41 -0.94
C ILE A 135 -1.84 6.02 -1.43
N ALA A 136 -1.15 5.99 -2.57
CA ALA A 136 -0.82 4.73 -3.24
C ALA A 136 0.68 4.64 -3.62
N PRO A 137 1.59 4.50 -2.63
CA PRO A 137 3.00 4.28 -2.92
C PRO A 137 3.21 2.85 -3.43
N THR A 138 4.08 2.71 -4.45
CA THR A 138 4.43 1.39 -4.99
C THR A 138 5.86 1.34 -5.50
N PHE A 139 6.49 0.18 -5.38
CA PHE A 139 7.76 -0.05 -6.03
C PHE A 139 7.59 -0.08 -7.55
N THR A 140 8.43 0.69 -8.24
CA THR A 140 8.42 0.81 -9.70
C THR A 140 9.78 0.41 -10.26
N HIS A 141 9.84 0.19 -11.56
CA HIS A 141 11.08 -0.18 -12.22
C HIS A 141 11.76 1.07 -12.82
N ALA A 142 13.08 1.14 -12.73
CA ALA A 142 13.90 2.18 -13.35
C ALA A 142 14.12 1.90 -14.85
N GLY A 143 13.05 1.68 -15.62
CA GLY A 143 13.14 1.41 -17.04
C GLY A 143 13.94 0.13 -17.39
N ASN A 144 14.61 0.12 -18.55
CA ASN A 144 15.33 -1.05 -19.11
C ASN A 144 16.72 -1.32 -18.49
N SER A 145 16.99 -0.95 -17.25
CA SER A 145 18.27 -1.21 -16.61
C SER A 145 18.54 -2.72 -16.49
N PHE A 146 19.73 -3.16 -16.91
CA PHE A 146 20.18 -4.56 -16.80
C PHE A 146 20.11 -5.07 -15.35
N SER A 147 20.50 -4.25 -14.39
CA SER A 147 20.41 -4.57 -12.96
C SER A 147 18.97 -4.79 -12.47
N GLY A 148 18.00 -4.06 -13.04
CA GLY A 148 16.57 -4.24 -12.74
C GLY A 148 16.03 -5.58 -13.25
N LYS A 149 16.47 -6.04 -14.44
CA LYS A 149 16.08 -7.35 -15.00
C LYS A 149 16.61 -8.52 -14.16
N VAL A 150 17.88 -8.44 -13.74
CA VAL A 150 18.52 -9.45 -12.88
C VAL A 150 17.81 -9.54 -11.54
N ARG A 151 17.47 -8.41 -10.90
CA ARG A 151 16.74 -8.36 -9.64
C ARG A 151 15.32 -8.93 -9.74
N ALA A 152 14.59 -8.58 -10.78
CA ALA A 152 13.24 -9.12 -11.04
C ALA A 152 13.27 -10.64 -11.25
N PHE A 153 14.33 -11.17 -11.90
CA PHE A 153 14.55 -12.61 -12.06
C PHE A 153 14.73 -13.31 -10.70
N PHE A 154 15.58 -12.78 -9.82
CA PHE A 154 15.78 -13.36 -8.47
C PHE A 154 14.53 -13.26 -7.60
N MET A 155 13.74 -12.19 -7.69
CA MET A 155 12.47 -12.07 -6.98
C MET A 155 11.47 -13.12 -7.46
N LYS A 156 11.40 -13.38 -8.76
CA LYS A 156 10.58 -14.44 -9.34
C LYS A 156 11.02 -15.83 -8.85
N LEU A 157 12.34 -16.08 -8.77
CA LEU A 157 12.89 -17.33 -8.24
C LEU A 157 12.56 -17.51 -6.75
N ALA A 158 12.48 -16.43 -5.98
CA ALA A 158 12.06 -16.44 -4.58
C ALA A 158 10.54 -16.60 -4.39
N GLY A 159 9.78 -16.75 -5.48
CA GLY A 159 8.33 -16.92 -5.44
C GLY A 159 7.54 -15.64 -5.13
N PHE A 160 8.17 -14.46 -5.33
CA PHE A 160 7.49 -13.18 -5.11
C PHE A 160 6.41 -12.96 -6.18
N PRO A 161 5.15 -12.72 -5.78
CA PRO A 161 4.03 -12.58 -6.69
C PRO A 161 4.04 -11.20 -7.37
N LEU A 162 4.73 -11.06 -8.50
CA LEU A 162 4.77 -9.82 -9.25
C LEU A 162 3.85 -9.93 -10.47
N HIS A 163 2.73 -9.21 -10.47
CA HIS A 163 1.78 -9.19 -11.59
C HIS A 163 2.04 -8.03 -12.56
N SER A 164 2.34 -6.84 -12.04
CA SER A 164 2.58 -5.66 -12.88
C SER A 164 3.99 -5.12 -12.68
N LYS A 165 4.64 -4.76 -13.80
CA LYS A 165 5.98 -4.17 -13.82
C LYS A 165 5.87 -2.77 -14.41
N TRP A 166 5.46 -1.83 -13.59
CA TRP A 166 5.34 -0.44 -14.03
C TRP A 166 6.63 0.35 -13.83
N THR A 167 6.95 1.21 -14.76
CA THR A 167 7.74 2.41 -14.49
C THR A 167 6.90 3.39 -13.67
N SER A 168 7.54 4.42 -13.11
CA SER A 168 6.80 5.48 -12.40
C SER A 168 5.73 6.13 -13.28
N GLU A 169 6.05 6.42 -14.53
CA GLU A 169 5.13 7.05 -15.48
C GLU A 169 3.95 6.15 -15.84
N GLU A 170 4.21 4.86 -16.13
CA GLU A 170 3.17 3.88 -16.42
C GLU A 170 2.24 3.68 -15.23
N TYR A 171 2.78 3.67 -14.00
CA TYR A 171 1.97 3.56 -12.79
C TYR A 171 1.06 4.77 -12.59
N LEU A 172 1.58 5.98 -12.74
CA LEU A 172 0.76 7.18 -12.63
C LEU A 172 -0.30 7.27 -13.74
N ARG A 173 0.02 6.79 -14.94
CA ARG A 173 -0.95 6.66 -16.04
C ARG A 173 -2.04 5.64 -15.71
N PHE A 174 -1.68 4.48 -15.14
CA PHE A 174 -2.62 3.47 -14.67
C PHE A 174 -3.61 4.05 -13.64
N LEU A 175 -3.14 4.82 -12.66
CA LEU A 175 -4.03 5.48 -11.70
C LEU A 175 -5.02 6.43 -12.39
N ARG A 176 -4.56 7.28 -13.32
CA ARG A 176 -5.41 8.21 -14.06
C ARG A 176 -6.46 7.49 -14.92
N GLN A 177 -6.10 6.39 -15.57
CA GLN A 177 -7.02 5.58 -16.38
C GLN A 177 -8.09 4.87 -15.55
N ASN A 178 -7.90 4.76 -14.24
CA ASN A 178 -8.84 4.14 -13.31
C ASN A 178 -9.58 5.16 -12.42
N GLY A 179 -9.76 6.40 -12.90
CA GLY A 179 -10.61 7.40 -12.24
C GLY A 179 -9.93 8.17 -11.11
N TRP A 180 -8.59 8.32 -11.15
CA TRP A 180 -7.84 9.03 -10.13
C TRP A 180 -7.06 10.22 -10.70
N ALA A 181 -7.31 11.40 -10.16
CA ALA A 181 -6.49 12.59 -10.42
C ALA A 181 -5.26 12.58 -9.49
N VAL A 182 -4.08 12.45 -10.07
CA VAL A 182 -2.82 12.50 -9.29
C VAL A 182 -2.50 13.94 -8.95
N ARG A 183 -2.67 14.33 -7.69
CA ARG A 183 -2.40 15.71 -7.20
C ARG A 183 -0.94 15.91 -6.78
N LYS A 184 -0.27 14.82 -6.35
CA LYS A 184 1.14 14.86 -5.96
C LYS A 184 1.80 13.52 -6.25
N SER A 185 3.02 13.55 -6.77
CA SER A 185 3.83 12.36 -6.92
C SER A 185 5.31 12.65 -6.64
N VAL A 186 5.99 11.69 -6.02
CA VAL A 186 7.42 11.78 -5.70
C VAL A 186 8.06 10.41 -5.94
N VAL A 187 9.19 10.37 -6.64
CA VAL A 187 9.98 9.14 -6.77
C VAL A 187 11.07 9.15 -5.71
N LEU A 188 10.97 8.25 -4.76
CA LEU A 188 11.94 8.07 -3.69
C LEU A 188 12.97 7.02 -4.10
N LYS A 189 14.26 7.33 -3.88
CA LYS A 189 15.38 6.42 -4.21
C LYS A 189 15.52 5.36 -3.12
N ALA A 190 15.00 4.17 -3.36
CA ALA A 190 15.10 2.99 -2.52
C ALA A 190 15.90 1.88 -3.23
N SER A 191 15.97 0.69 -2.62
CA SER A 191 16.49 -0.52 -3.27
C SER A 191 15.82 -0.78 -4.62
N PHE A 192 14.51 -0.49 -4.72
CA PHE A 192 13.76 -0.26 -5.95
C PHE A 192 13.16 1.15 -5.86
N PRO A 193 13.10 1.92 -6.96
CA PRO A 193 12.41 3.20 -6.94
C PRO A 193 11.01 3.05 -6.36
N LEU A 194 10.67 3.86 -5.36
CA LEU A 194 9.34 3.90 -4.76
C LEU A 194 8.62 5.12 -5.31
N THR A 195 7.59 4.91 -6.11
CA THR A 195 6.73 6.00 -6.59
C THR A 195 5.62 6.22 -5.58
N TYR A 196 5.71 7.31 -4.85
CA TYR A 196 4.65 7.82 -3.99
C TYR A 196 3.63 8.59 -4.83
N ALA A 197 2.34 8.34 -4.63
CA ALA A 197 1.27 9.06 -5.29
C ALA A 197 0.16 9.40 -4.28
N GLU A 198 -0.28 10.68 -4.30
CA GLU A 198 -1.50 11.15 -3.67
C GLU A 198 -2.51 11.46 -4.78
N CYS A 199 -3.71 10.93 -4.64
CA CYS A 199 -4.75 11.03 -5.65
C CYS A 199 -6.08 11.45 -5.02
N GLU A 200 -6.88 12.14 -5.82
CA GLU A 200 -8.28 12.46 -5.58
C GLU A 200 -9.14 11.74 -6.62
N LYS A 201 -10.43 11.58 -6.34
CA LYS A 201 -11.36 11.08 -7.35
C LYS A 201 -11.43 12.08 -8.51
N THR A 202 -11.44 11.57 -9.74
CA THR A 202 -11.82 12.43 -10.86
C THR A 202 -13.30 12.76 -10.77
N GLU A 203 -13.67 14.01 -10.97
CA GLU A 203 -15.07 14.38 -11.18
C GLU A 203 -15.60 13.63 -12.42
N VAL A 204 -16.74 12.99 -12.28
CA VAL A 204 -17.46 12.30 -13.37
C VAL A 204 -18.27 13.30 -14.18
#